data_b77511caa27b9e2258e52bd65dc5503b
#
_entry.id   b77511caa27b9e2258e52bd65dc5503b
#
_cell.length_a   1.000
_cell.length_b   1.000
_cell.length_c   1.000
_cell.angle_alpha   90.00
_cell.angle_beta   90.00
_cell.angle_gamma   90.00
#
_symmetry.space_group_name_H-M   'P 1'
#
loop_
_entity.id
_entity.type
_entity.pdbx_description
1 polymer ?
#
loop_
_entity_poly.entity_id
_entity_poly.type
_entity_poly.pdbx_seq_one_letter_code
_entity_poly.pdbx_strand_id
1 'polypeptide(L)'
;MSAATPYELIGKEDGIKNLASAFYESMDELEEAAEVRQMHAKNLDLIKQKLFEYLNGWLGGPHLYKDKYGTICLTEPHQPYPIGEEQRDQWIACWELALEKVDAPADFREMTKEPIVRMAGFLVNC
;
A
#
# COMPACT_ATOMS: atom_id res chain seq x y z
N MET A 1 -7.53 -21.07 19.61
CA MET A 1 -8.03 -19.77 19.09
C MET A 1 -7.11 -19.25 18.03
N SER A 2 -7.60 -19.07 16.83
CA SER A 2 -6.80 -18.48 15.75
C SER A 2 -6.75 -16.97 15.93
N ALA A 3 -5.56 -16.39 15.76
CA ALA A 3 -5.42 -14.94 15.75
C ALA A 3 -6.10 -14.37 14.49
N ALA A 4 -6.69 -13.19 14.63
CA ALA A 4 -7.26 -12.50 13.49
C ALA A 4 -6.15 -12.11 12.50
N THR A 5 -6.41 -12.23 11.21
CA THR A 5 -5.48 -11.77 10.16
C THR A 5 -5.56 -10.23 10.04
N PRO A 6 -4.52 -9.58 9.49
CA PRO A 6 -4.63 -8.15 9.18
C PRO A 6 -5.84 -7.84 8.31
N TYR A 7 -6.18 -8.73 7.38
CA TYR A 7 -7.37 -8.60 6.53
C TYR A 7 -8.64 -8.45 7.37
N GLU A 8 -8.82 -9.32 8.37
CA GLU A 8 -9.97 -9.26 9.25
C GLU A 8 -9.97 -8.02 10.14
N LEU A 9 -8.80 -7.65 10.67
CA LEU A 9 -8.66 -6.51 11.59
C LEU A 9 -8.99 -5.18 10.94
N ILE A 10 -8.64 -4.99 9.66
CA ILE A 10 -8.90 -3.72 8.96
C ILE A 10 -10.34 -3.61 8.44
N GLY A 11 -11.11 -4.69 8.47
CA GLY A 11 -12.49 -4.68 8.01
C GLY A 11 -12.69 -5.36 6.66
N LYS A 12 -11.83 -6.30 6.31
CA LYS A 12 -11.92 -7.09 5.09
C LYS A 12 -11.85 -6.20 3.83
N GLU A 13 -12.53 -6.59 2.76
CA GLU A 13 -12.49 -5.87 1.49
C GLU A 13 -12.79 -4.38 1.61
N ASP A 14 -13.85 -4.03 2.32
CA ASP A 14 -14.27 -2.62 2.44
C ASP A 14 -13.22 -1.80 3.18
N GLY A 15 -12.64 -2.37 4.24
CA GLY A 15 -11.57 -1.70 4.98
C GLY A 15 -10.33 -1.49 4.12
N ILE A 16 -9.97 -2.47 3.30
CA ILE A 16 -8.81 -2.38 2.41
C ILE A 16 -9.04 -1.37 1.29
N LYS A 17 -10.27 -1.32 0.74
CA LYS A 17 -10.62 -0.30 -0.25
C LYS A 17 -10.48 1.11 0.31
N ASN A 18 -10.96 1.30 1.53
CA ASN A 18 -10.83 2.59 2.23
C ASN A 18 -9.36 2.94 2.47
N LEU A 19 -8.56 1.96 2.87
CA LEU A 19 -7.13 2.14 3.10
C LEU A 19 -6.40 2.53 1.81
N ALA A 20 -6.67 1.84 0.71
CA ALA A 20 -6.05 2.14 -0.58
C ALA A 20 -6.41 3.56 -1.05
N SER A 21 -7.67 3.96 -0.91
CA SER A 21 -8.10 5.32 -1.23
C SER A 21 -7.41 6.36 -0.35
N ALA A 22 -7.37 6.10 0.96
CA ALA A 22 -6.71 7.00 1.92
C ALA A 22 -5.22 7.13 1.63
N PHE A 23 -4.57 6.06 1.18
CA PHE A 23 -3.15 6.07 0.82
C PHE A 23 -2.87 7.08 -0.30
N TYR A 24 -3.64 7.05 -1.38
CA TYR A 24 -3.42 7.99 -2.49
C TYR A 24 -3.92 9.39 -2.19
N GLU A 25 -4.95 9.55 -1.36
CA GLU A 25 -5.34 10.86 -0.85
C GLU A 25 -4.21 11.49 -0.03
N SER A 26 -3.56 10.68 0.81
CA SER A 26 -2.41 11.14 1.60
C SER A 26 -1.25 11.57 0.71
N MET A 27 -1.02 10.84 -0.40
CA MET A 27 0.01 11.18 -1.37
C MET A 27 -0.24 12.55 -2.01
N ASP A 28 -1.50 12.90 -2.26
CA ASP A 28 -1.87 14.22 -2.76
C ASP A 28 -1.70 15.33 -1.72
N GLU A 29 -1.93 15.01 -0.46
CA GLU A 29 -1.89 16.00 0.62
C GLU A 29 -0.50 16.29 1.17
N LEU A 30 0.40 15.30 1.19
CA LEU A 30 1.73 15.45 1.77
C LEU A 30 2.68 16.13 0.79
N GLU A 31 3.20 17.29 1.16
CA GLU A 31 4.22 17.99 0.36
C GLU A 31 5.46 17.12 0.18
N GLU A 32 5.86 16.40 1.22
CA GLU A 32 7.02 15.52 1.20
C GLU A 32 6.87 14.33 0.24
N ALA A 33 5.65 14.04 -0.21
CA ALA A 33 5.37 12.95 -1.15
C ALA A 33 5.22 13.44 -2.60
N ALA A 34 5.53 14.69 -2.89
CA ALA A 34 5.35 15.28 -4.22
C ALA A 34 6.08 14.50 -5.32
N GLU A 35 7.30 14.05 -5.07
CA GLU A 35 8.07 13.29 -6.06
C GLU A 35 7.40 11.95 -6.39
N VAL A 36 6.97 11.22 -5.36
CA VAL A 36 6.27 9.94 -5.54
C VAL A 36 4.95 10.18 -6.26
N ARG A 37 4.22 11.25 -5.90
CA ARG A 37 2.96 11.59 -6.56
C ARG A 37 3.15 11.85 -8.06
N GLN A 38 4.24 12.53 -8.44
CA GLN A 38 4.54 12.82 -9.84
C GLN A 38 4.82 11.57 -10.69
N MET A 39 5.19 10.47 -10.05
CA MET A 39 5.40 9.19 -10.74
C MET A 39 4.08 8.53 -11.13
N HIS A 40 2.95 9.05 -10.69
CA HIS A 40 1.62 8.50 -10.93
C HIS A 40 0.83 9.36 -11.92
N ALA A 41 -0.17 8.73 -12.56
CA ALA A 41 -1.09 9.44 -13.44
C ALA A 41 -1.93 10.45 -12.64
N LYS A 42 -2.50 11.44 -13.33
CA LYS A 42 -3.41 12.41 -12.69
C LYS A 42 -4.62 11.72 -12.08
N ASN A 43 -5.22 10.78 -12.82
CA ASN A 43 -6.34 9.98 -12.33
C ASN A 43 -5.78 8.74 -11.65
N LEU A 44 -6.08 8.60 -10.36
CA LEU A 44 -5.54 7.51 -9.53
C LEU A 44 -6.50 6.31 -9.40
N ASP A 45 -7.65 6.33 -10.07
CA ASP A 45 -8.66 5.27 -9.90
C ASP A 45 -8.12 3.88 -10.22
N LEU A 46 -7.39 3.74 -11.32
CA LEU A 46 -6.81 2.45 -11.72
C LEU A 46 -5.79 1.94 -10.71
N ILE A 47 -4.90 2.83 -10.24
CA ILE A 47 -3.86 2.41 -9.31
C ILE A 47 -4.43 2.13 -7.91
N LYS A 48 -5.48 2.83 -7.51
CA LYS A 48 -6.21 2.53 -6.26
C LYS A 48 -6.77 1.11 -6.32
N GLN A 49 -7.36 0.72 -7.45
CA GLN A 49 -7.88 -0.62 -7.64
C GLN A 49 -6.76 -1.67 -7.59
N LYS A 50 -5.63 -1.41 -8.24
CA LYS A 50 -4.49 -2.33 -8.21
C LYS A 50 -3.94 -2.49 -6.80
N LEU A 51 -3.79 -1.39 -6.06
CA LEU A 51 -3.30 -1.46 -4.68
C LEU A 51 -4.26 -2.25 -3.80
N PHE A 52 -5.56 -2.00 -3.93
CA PHE A 52 -6.57 -2.78 -3.22
C PHE A 52 -6.42 -4.28 -3.49
N GLU A 53 -6.35 -4.65 -4.77
CA GLU A 53 -6.24 -6.06 -5.18
C GLU A 53 -4.98 -6.72 -4.59
N TYR A 54 -3.87 -6.01 -4.61
CA TYR A 54 -2.61 -6.51 -4.05
C TYR A 54 -2.69 -6.64 -2.53
N LEU A 55 -3.12 -5.60 -1.85
CA LEU A 55 -3.21 -5.59 -0.38
C LEU A 55 -4.20 -6.64 0.12
N ASN A 56 -5.26 -6.89 -0.62
CA ASN A 56 -6.26 -7.88 -0.23
C ASN A 56 -5.62 -9.26 0.01
N GLY A 57 -4.79 -9.72 -0.91
CA GLY A 57 -4.06 -10.98 -0.76
C GLY A 57 -2.91 -10.88 0.25
N TRP A 58 -2.17 -9.78 0.21
CA TRP A 58 -1.02 -9.56 1.09
C TRP A 58 -1.40 -9.56 2.57
N LEU A 59 -2.59 -9.06 2.89
CA LEU A 59 -3.07 -8.96 4.27
C LEU A 59 -3.81 -10.22 4.74
N GLY A 60 -3.96 -11.22 3.90
CA GLY A 60 -4.52 -12.52 4.28
C GLY A 60 -5.89 -12.84 3.70
N GLY A 61 -6.42 -12.00 2.81
CA GLY A 61 -7.66 -12.27 2.10
C GLY A 61 -7.43 -12.96 0.76
N PRO A 62 -8.47 -13.02 -0.10
CA PRO A 62 -8.33 -13.60 -1.43
C PRO A 62 -7.25 -12.90 -2.27
N HIS A 63 -6.50 -13.67 -3.04
CA HIS A 63 -5.38 -13.18 -3.85
C HIS A 63 -5.87 -12.59 -5.18
N LEU A 64 -6.57 -11.47 -5.12
CA LEU A 64 -7.17 -10.83 -6.29
C LEU A 64 -6.14 -10.37 -7.32
N TYR A 65 -5.03 -9.79 -6.86
CA TYR A 65 -3.97 -9.34 -7.76
C TYR A 65 -3.30 -10.50 -8.48
N LYS A 66 -2.95 -11.55 -7.74
CA LYS A 66 -2.32 -12.74 -8.32
C LYS A 66 -3.23 -13.41 -9.33
N ASP A 67 -4.52 -13.56 -9.00
CA ASP A 67 -5.50 -14.20 -9.89
C ASP A 67 -5.68 -13.40 -11.19
N LYS A 68 -5.62 -12.08 -11.11
CA LYS A 68 -5.82 -11.20 -12.27
C LYS A 68 -4.57 -11.07 -13.14
N TYR A 69 -3.40 -10.92 -12.52
CA TYR A 69 -2.14 -10.63 -13.21
C TYR A 69 -1.16 -11.79 -13.28
N GLY A 70 -1.45 -12.89 -12.59
CA GLY A 70 -0.63 -14.11 -12.60
C GLY A 70 0.67 -14.03 -11.81
N THR A 71 0.92 -12.95 -11.09
CA THR A 71 2.15 -12.75 -10.32
C THR A 71 1.92 -11.82 -9.13
N ILE A 72 2.80 -11.94 -8.13
CA ILE A 72 2.86 -11.00 -7.00
C ILE A 72 4.15 -10.18 -7.03
N CYS A 73 4.89 -10.21 -8.13
CA CYS A 73 6.14 -9.47 -8.26
C CYS A 73 5.86 -7.97 -8.37
N LEU A 74 6.36 -7.19 -7.43
CA LEU A 74 6.25 -5.73 -7.43
C LEU A 74 7.48 -5.04 -8.03
N THR A 75 8.61 -5.73 -8.05
CA THR A 75 9.88 -5.13 -8.49
C THR A 75 9.85 -4.76 -9.96
N GLU A 76 9.37 -5.67 -10.81
CA GLU A 76 9.34 -5.46 -12.26
C GLU A 76 8.49 -4.25 -12.67
N PRO A 77 7.23 -4.10 -12.18
CA PRO A 77 6.42 -2.94 -12.55
C PRO A 77 7.00 -1.59 -12.09
N HIS A 78 7.86 -1.61 -11.07
CA HIS A 78 8.44 -0.39 -10.53
C HIS A 78 9.81 -0.04 -11.11
N GLN A 79 10.43 -0.95 -11.86
CA GLN A 79 11.76 -0.71 -12.46
C GLN A 79 11.85 0.54 -13.33
N PRO A 80 10.82 0.91 -14.12
CA PRO A 80 10.90 2.13 -14.93
C PRO A 80 10.98 3.43 -14.14
N TYR A 81 10.72 3.38 -12.82
CA TYR A 81 10.66 4.58 -11.98
C TYR A 81 11.92 4.66 -11.11
N PRO A 82 12.51 5.87 -10.95
CA PRO A 82 13.67 6.04 -10.07
C PRO A 82 13.23 6.07 -8.61
N ILE A 83 13.36 4.92 -7.93
CA ILE A 83 12.94 4.78 -6.54
C ILE A 83 14.18 4.61 -5.66
N GLY A 84 14.54 5.65 -4.94
CA GLY A 84 15.58 5.62 -3.93
C GLY A 84 15.01 5.57 -2.53
N GLU A 85 15.86 5.72 -1.53
CA GLU A 85 15.45 5.69 -0.13
C GLU A 85 14.48 6.83 0.23
N GLU A 86 14.67 8.00 -0.38
CA GLU A 86 13.77 9.14 -0.15
C GLU A 86 12.35 8.85 -0.63
N GLN A 87 12.22 8.26 -1.81
CA GLN A 87 10.92 7.89 -2.36
C GLN A 87 10.25 6.80 -1.53
N ARG A 88 11.05 5.83 -1.07
CA ARG A 88 10.55 4.79 -0.15
C ARG A 88 9.99 5.44 1.12
N ASP A 89 10.72 6.36 1.72
CA ASP A 89 10.29 7.02 2.94
C ASP A 89 9.04 7.87 2.72
N GLN A 90 8.92 8.52 1.57
CA GLN A 90 7.72 9.26 1.18
C GLN A 90 6.52 8.33 1.07
N TRP A 91 6.70 7.15 0.48
CA TRP A 91 5.66 6.15 0.34
C TRP A 91 5.19 5.66 1.72
N ILE A 92 6.14 5.39 2.62
CA ILE A 92 5.83 4.97 3.99
C ILE A 92 5.07 6.05 4.75
N ALA A 93 5.43 7.33 4.57
CA ALA A 93 4.71 8.44 5.18
C ALA A 93 3.24 8.47 4.71
N CYS A 94 2.99 8.20 3.44
CA CYS A 94 1.63 8.10 2.90
C CYS A 94 0.86 6.95 3.56
N TRP A 95 1.52 5.82 3.75
CA TRP A 95 0.92 4.67 4.43
C TRP A 95 0.52 5.01 5.86
N GLU A 96 1.41 5.64 6.61
CA GLU A 96 1.16 6.02 8.00
C GLU A 96 -0.01 6.99 8.12
N LEU A 97 -0.08 8.00 7.26
CA LEU A 97 -1.20 8.94 7.25
C LEU A 97 -2.50 8.25 6.87
N ALA A 98 -2.44 7.31 5.92
CA ALA A 98 -3.61 6.53 5.52
C ALA A 98 -4.16 5.72 6.71
N LEU A 99 -3.28 5.12 7.51
CA LEU A 99 -3.71 4.39 8.71
C LEU A 99 -4.45 5.29 9.68
N GLU A 100 -4.00 6.53 9.83
CA GLU A 100 -4.69 7.51 10.67
C GLU A 100 -6.06 7.88 10.11
N LYS A 101 -6.14 8.09 8.80
CA LYS A 101 -7.39 8.47 8.12
C LYS A 101 -8.48 7.42 8.27
N VAL A 102 -8.12 6.15 8.19
CA VAL A 102 -9.09 5.05 8.32
C VAL A 102 -9.25 4.57 9.76
N ASP A 103 -8.56 5.21 10.70
CA ASP A 103 -8.57 4.83 12.10
C ASP A 103 -8.27 3.34 12.30
N ALA A 104 -7.15 2.90 11.70
CA ALA A 104 -6.77 1.49 11.73
C ALA A 104 -6.53 1.01 13.16
N PRO A 105 -6.98 -0.20 13.51
CA PRO A 105 -6.75 -0.76 14.84
C PRO A 105 -5.27 -0.87 15.20
N ALA A 106 -4.95 -0.74 16.47
CA ALA A 106 -3.57 -0.83 16.95
C ALA A 106 -2.91 -2.17 16.57
N ASP A 107 -3.65 -3.26 16.67
CA ASP A 107 -3.15 -4.59 16.31
C ASP A 107 -2.79 -4.67 14.82
N PHE A 108 -3.62 -4.08 13.95
CA PHE A 108 -3.33 -4.01 12.52
C PHE A 108 -2.04 -3.23 12.25
N ARG A 109 -1.89 -2.08 12.88
CA ARG A 109 -0.69 -1.24 12.72
C ARG A 109 0.56 -1.99 13.15
N GLU A 110 0.51 -2.67 14.28
CA GLU A 110 1.64 -3.43 14.81
C GLU A 110 2.01 -4.60 13.90
N MET A 111 1.02 -5.35 13.40
CA MET A 111 1.26 -6.50 12.54
C MET A 111 1.84 -6.12 11.18
N THR A 112 1.54 -4.93 10.67
CA THR A 112 1.98 -4.50 9.34
C THR A 112 3.20 -3.60 9.36
N LYS A 113 3.64 -3.13 10.52
CA LYS A 113 4.72 -2.15 10.64
C LYS A 113 6.02 -2.57 9.97
N GLU A 114 6.59 -3.70 10.37
CA GLU A 114 7.83 -4.21 9.77
C GLU A 114 7.63 -4.75 8.36
N PRO A 115 6.57 -5.55 8.11
CA PRO A 115 6.35 -6.06 6.77
C PRO A 115 6.19 -4.98 5.70
N ILE A 116 5.53 -3.85 6.01
CA ILE A 116 5.35 -2.78 5.04
C ILE A 116 6.67 -2.09 4.71
N VAL A 117 7.54 -1.90 5.71
CA VAL A 117 8.87 -1.31 5.50
C VAL A 117 9.72 -2.22 4.62
N ARG A 118 9.69 -3.53 4.86
CA ARG A 118 10.41 -4.50 4.02
C ARG A 118 9.88 -4.52 2.59
N MET A 119 8.57 -4.51 2.42
CA MET A 119 7.96 -4.49 1.10
C MET A 119 8.39 -3.24 0.32
N ALA A 120 8.31 -2.08 0.96
CA ALA A 120 8.74 -0.82 0.34
C ALA A 120 10.23 -0.85 -0.01
N GLY A 121 11.04 -1.49 0.82
CA GLY A 121 12.48 -1.63 0.56
C GLY A 121 12.81 -2.43 -0.69
N PHE A 122 11.99 -3.40 -1.06
CA PHE A 122 12.18 -4.17 -2.29
C PHE A 122 11.99 -3.33 -3.56
N LEU A 123 11.33 -2.19 -3.46
CA LEU A 123 11.07 -1.31 -4.59
C LEU A 123 12.20 -0.32 -4.85
N VAL A 124 13.13 -0.18 -3.92
CA VAL A 124 14.30 0.70 -4.08
C VAL A 124 15.19 0.13 -5.19
N ASN A 125 15.50 0.97 -6.19
CA ASN A 125 16.29 0.57 -7.36
C ASN A 125 17.37 1.59 -7.72
N CYS A 126 17.58 2.60 -6.90
CA CYS A 126 18.60 3.64 -7.11
C CYS A 126 19.60 3.69 -5.97
#